data_dbb0b1cfea2b2aebb57cfdd0a93a59f9
#
_entry.id   dbb0b1cfea2b2aebb57cfdd0a93a59f9
#
_cell.length_a   1.000
_cell.length_b   1.000
_cell.length_c   1.000
_cell.angle_alpha   90.00
_cell.angle_beta   90.00
_cell.angle_gamma   90.00
#
_symmetry.space_group_name_H-M   'P 1'
#
loop_
_entity.id
_entity.type
_entity.pdbx_description
1 polymer ?
#
loop_
_entity_poly.entity_id
_entity_poly.type
_entity_poly.pdbx_seq_one_letter_code
_entity_poly.pdbx_strand_id
1 'polypeptide(L)' 'MKIRAAAREYLIDIEVRKFTAKTIRSYKNNLNLFVRYCNEIEGIDQMEDVSLAVVRNFSRYMSSKGKKGSYINGLLK' A
#
# COMPACT_ATOMS: atom_id res chain seq x y z
N MET A 1 13.17 5.07 8.39
CA MET A 1 11.75 5.14 8.79
C MET A 1 11.07 3.82 8.49
N LYS A 2 10.31 3.31 9.43
CA LYS A 2 9.57 2.06 9.18
C LYS A 2 8.42 2.29 8.21
N ILE A 3 8.14 1.29 7.37
CA ILE A 3 7.07 1.38 6.39
C ILE A 3 5.73 1.64 7.08
N ARG A 4 5.50 1.01 8.23
CA ARG A 4 4.28 1.21 9.01
C ARG A 4 4.14 2.66 9.46
N ALA A 5 5.22 3.29 9.89
CA ALA A 5 5.21 4.69 10.31
C ALA A 5 4.93 5.61 9.13
N ALA A 6 5.53 5.33 7.98
CA ALA A 6 5.29 6.09 6.75
C ALA A 6 3.83 5.99 6.32
N ALA A 7 3.25 4.79 6.41
CA ALA A 7 1.84 4.58 6.07
C ALA A 7 0.93 5.37 7.00
N ARG A 8 1.24 5.42 8.29
CA ARG A 8 0.46 6.18 9.26
C ARG A 8 0.49 7.67 8.94
N GLU A 9 1.67 8.21 8.63
CA GLU A 9 1.80 9.62 8.28
C GLU A 9 1.03 9.95 7.01
N TYR A 10 1.06 9.05 6.04
CA TYR A 10 0.31 9.22 4.79
C TYR A 10 -1.18 9.28 5.06
N LEU A 11 -1.70 8.43 5.95
CA LEU A 11 -3.12 8.42 6.30
C LEU A 11 -3.53 9.72 7.00
N ILE A 12 -2.68 10.24 7.88
CA ILE A 12 -2.95 11.52 8.54
C ILE A 12 -3.03 12.63 7.50
N ASP A 13 -2.12 12.64 6.54
CA ASP A 13 -2.12 13.63 5.46
C ASP A 13 -3.40 13.57 4.63
N ILE A 14 -3.86 12.37 4.32
CA ILE A 14 -5.11 12.17 3.58
C ILE A 14 -6.30 12.73 4.36
N GLU A 15 -6.34 12.51 5.67
CA GLU A 15 -7.41 13.02 6.51
C GLU A 15 -7.42 14.55 6.54
N VAL A 16 -6.24 15.17 6.60
CA VAL A 16 -6.11 16.63 6.56
C VAL A 16 -6.61 17.18 5.24
N ARG A 17 -6.43 16.45 4.14
CA ARG A 17 -6.87 16.87 2.81
C ARG A 17 -8.37 16.69 2.61
N LYS A 18 -9.09 16.21 3.62
CA LYS A 18 -10.56 16.12 3.61
C LYS A 18 -11.11 15.20 2.51
N PHE A 19 -10.42 14.09 2.25
CA PHE A 19 -10.98 13.04 1.40
C PHE A 19 -12.20 12.42 2.08
N THR A 20 -13.07 11.80 1.28
CA THR A 20 -14.26 11.15 1.83
C THR A 20 -13.88 9.97 2.72
N ALA A 21 -14.76 9.61 3.66
CA ALA A 21 -14.53 8.49 4.55
C ALA A 21 -14.30 7.18 3.78
N LYS A 22 -15.04 6.99 2.67
CA LYS A 22 -14.89 5.81 1.83
C LYS A 22 -13.50 5.75 1.20
N THR A 23 -13.00 6.88 0.70
CA THR A 23 -11.68 6.97 0.09
C THR A 23 -10.59 6.70 1.12
N ILE A 24 -10.71 7.29 2.32
CA ILE A 24 -9.75 7.07 3.40
C ILE A 24 -9.67 5.60 3.78
N ARG A 25 -10.82 4.94 3.89
CA ARG A 25 -10.89 3.51 4.22
C ARG A 25 -10.19 2.68 3.16
N SER A 26 -10.38 3.01 1.89
CA SER A 26 -9.75 2.30 0.78
C SER A 26 -8.23 2.43 0.85
N TYR A 27 -7.71 3.64 1.05
CA TYR A 27 -6.28 3.86 1.20
C TYR A 27 -5.71 3.12 2.40
N LYS A 28 -6.44 3.15 3.52
CA LYS A 28 -6.01 2.46 4.74
C LYS A 28 -5.85 0.96 4.49
N ASN A 29 -6.84 0.35 3.83
CA ASN A 29 -6.79 -1.08 3.52
C ASN A 29 -5.61 -1.41 2.60
N ASN A 30 -5.40 -0.62 1.55
CA ASN A 30 -4.31 -0.84 0.62
C ASN A 30 -2.95 -0.69 1.28
N LEU A 31 -2.79 0.32 2.13
CA LEU A 31 -1.53 0.55 2.84
C LEU A 31 -1.24 -0.59 3.82
N ASN A 32 -2.26 -1.07 4.54
CA ASN A 32 -2.08 -2.18 5.45
C ASN A 32 -1.65 -3.45 4.72
N LEU A 33 -2.25 -3.71 3.56
CA LEU A 33 -1.88 -4.85 2.73
C LEU A 33 -0.44 -4.73 2.24
N PHE A 34 -0.03 -3.53 1.83
CA PHE A 34 1.32 -3.28 1.36
C PHE A 34 2.35 -3.46 2.48
N VAL A 35 2.07 -2.92 3.66
CA VAL A 35 2.94 -3.07 4.82
C VAL A 35 3.13 -4.55 5.16
N ARG A 36 2.03 -5.30 5.20
CA ARG A 36 2.08 -6.73 5.48
C ARG A 36 2.87 -7.47 4.41
N TYR A 37 2.65 -7.15 3.14
CA TYR A 37 3.38 -7.76 2.05
C TYR A 37 4.89 -7.52 2.19
N CYS A 38 5.29 -6.29 2.46
CA CYS A 38 6.70 -5.97 2.60
C CYS A 38 7.34 -6.74 3.74
N ASN A 39 6.66 -6.82 4.89
CA ASN A 39 7.19 -7.51 6.06
C ASN A 39 7.25 -9.03 5.86
N GLU A 40 6.20 -9.63 5.30
CA GLU A 40 6.07 -11.08 5.23
C GLU A 40 6.69 -11.69 3.98
N ILE A 41 6.60 -11.00 2.85
CA ILE A 41 7.05 -11.54 1.56
C ILE A 41 8.42 -11.00 1.17
N GLU A 42 8.60 -9.68 1.22
CA GLU A 42 9.87 -9.06 0.83
C GLU A 42 10.90 -9.06 1.97
N GLY A 43 10.46 -9.26 3.19
CA GLY A 43 11.36 -9.28 4.35
C GLY A 43 11.94 -7.92 4.70
N ILE A 44 11.24 -6.84 4.37
CA ILE A 44 11.70 -5.47 4.65
C ILE A 44 10.69 -4.77 5.55
N ASP A 45 11.18 -3.87 6.40
CA ASP A 45 10.31 -3.05 7.23
C ASP A 45 10.68 -1.56 7.20
N GLN A 46 11.72 -1.20 6.47
CA GLN A 46 12.17 0.18 6.33
C GLN A 46 11.73 0.78 5.01
N MET A 47 11.27 2.02 5.05
CA MET A 47 10.81 2.71 3.83
C MET A 47 11.95 2.88 2.83
N GLU A 48 13.17 3.01 3.32
CA GLU A 48 14.36 3.16 2.49
C GLU A 48 14.62 1.95 1.61
N ASP A 49 14.10 0.79 1.99
CA ASP A 49 14.27 -0.46 1.25
C ASP A 49 13.18 -0.69 0.20
N VAL A 50 12.15 0.16 0.19
CA VAL A 50 11.07 0.04 -0.79
C VAL A 50 11.55 0.64 -2.11
N SER A 51 11.51 -0.16 -3.16
CA SER A 51 11.90 0.26 -4.50
C SER A 51 10.74 0.07 -5.47
N LEU A 52 10.92 0.55 -6.69
CA LEU A 52 9.92 0.33 -7.74
C LEU A 52 9.69 -1.17 -7.98
N ALA A 53 10.74 -1.97 -7.87
CA ALA A 53 10.63 -3.43 -8.01
C ALA A 53 9.71 -4.03 -6.94
N VAL A 54 9.80 -3.54 -5.70
CA VAL A 54 8.93 -4.01 -4.62
C VAL A 54 7.48 -3.68 -4.93
N VAL A 55 7.20 -2.48 -5.42
CA VAL A 55 5.84 -2.07 -5.79
C VAL A 55 5.30 -2.95 -6.92
N ARG A 56 6.13 -3.23 -7.92
CA ARG A 56 5.73 -4.12 -9.02
C ARG A 56 5.44 -5.53 -8.52
N ASN A 57 6.27 -6.03 -7.63
CA ASN A 57 6.08 -7.36 -7.04
C ASN A 57 4.79 -7.42 -6.24
N PHE A 58 4.47 -6.35 -5.52
CA PHE A 58 3.22 -6.25 -4.79
C PHE A 58 2.02 -6.34 -5.73
N SER A 59 2.07 -5.62 -6.85
CA SER A 59 1.00 -5.66 -7.84
C SER A 59 0.79 -7.07 -8.39
N ARG A 60 1.89 -7.77 -8.70
CA ARG A 60 1.83 -9.16 -9.17
C ARG A 60 1.26 -10.08 -8.10
N TYR A 61 1.67 -9.88 -6.86
CA TYR A 61 1.20 -10.67 -5.74
C TYR A 61 -0.31 -10.52 -5.58
N MET A 62 -0.82 -9.30 -5.64
CA MET A 62 -2.26 -9.06 -5.54
C MET A 62 -3.01 -9.66 -6.70
N SER A 63 -2.44 -9.62 -7.91
CA SER A 63 -3.02 -10.24 -9.09
C SER A 63 -3.10 -11.75 -8.95
N SER A 64 -2.06 -12.38 -8.40
CA SER A 64 -2.02 -13.83 -8.22
C SER A 64 -3.04 -14.32 -7.19
N LYS A 65 -3.52 -13.42 -6.33
CA LYS A 65 -4.56 -13.75 -5.36
C LYS A 65 -5.97 -13.59 -5.90
N GLY A 66 -6.11 -13.39 -7.22
CA GLY A 66 -7.40 -13.32 -7.87
C GLY A 66 -8.09 -11.98 -7.77
N LYS A 67 -7.37 -10.92 -7.46
CA LYS A 67 -7.94 -9.58 -7.45
C LYS A 67 -8.29 -9.16 -8.86
N LYS A 68 -9.39 -8.42 -9.01
CA LYS A 68 -9.84 -7.95 -10.32
C LYS A 68 -8.85 -6.95 -10.91
N GLY A 69 -8.74 -6.94 -12.24
CA GLY A 69 -7.84 -6.04 -12.94
C GLY A 69 -8.09 -4.57 -12.61
N SER A 70 -9.36 -4.18 -12.45
CA SER A 70 -9.71 -2.81 -12.08
C SER A 70 -9.13 -2.40 -10.72
N TYR A 71 -9.06 -3.34 -9.79
CA TYR A 71 -8.43 -3.09 -8.49
C TYR A 71 -6.94 -2.80 -8.64
N ILE A 72 -6.26 -3.63 -9.43
CA ILE A 72 -4.82 -3.46 -9.69
C ILE A 72 -4.56 -2.13 -10.39
N ASN A 73 -5.37 -1.79 -11.39
CA ASN A 73 -5.23 -0.52 -12.10
C ASN A 73 -5.41 0.67 -11.16
N GLY A 74 -6.32 0.56 -10.22
CA GLY A 74 -6.52 1.59 -9.21
C GLY A 74 -5.29 1.79 -8.33
N LEU A 75 -4.58 0.71 -8.00
CA LEU A 75 -3.36 0.79 -7.21
C LEU A 75 -2.20 1.42 -7.97
N LEU A 76 -2.15 1.22 -9.29
CA LEU A 76 -1.05 1.70 -10.12
C LEU A 76 -1.23 3.14 -10.60
N LYS A 77 -2.42 3.67 -10.46
CA LYS A 77 -2.68 5.05 -10.81
C LYS A 77 -2.26 5.98 -9.70
#